data_de5adccfb945fa43f15b83e184d282d3
#
_entry.id   de5adccfb945fa43f15b83e184d282d3
#
_cell.length_a   1.000
_cell.length_b   1.000
_cell.length_c   1.000
_cell.angle_alpha   90.00
_cell.angle_beta   90.00
_cell.angle_gamma   90.00
#
_symmetry.space_group_name_H-M   'P 1'
#
loop_
_entity.id
_entity.type
_entity.pdbx_description
1 polymer ?
#
loop_
_entity_poly.entity_id
_entity_poly.type
_entity_poly.pdbx_seq_one_letter_code
_entity_poly.pdbx_strand_id
1 'polypeptide(L)'
;MDILKLVLVFCVIIGVMWMKKPMWMAVIAASVATIFLYGLSPDVAVHGIIKGATARATVETLVVFYSITFLQRMMEKRKNLSNAQVAMNGLFNNNRVNASIVPFLLGMLPAASTVLICGPIVRESVKDSDLSVPEQACITSYFRHISEAFVPTYTSIFIALGITEGRVSAGTFILAMLPMVAALFAVGWIFYLRRVPKDTGMVPDQPKGYYWKLLAQSIWAIALTIALILIFNLPVWGAVWICILLNVF
;
A
#
# COMPACT_ATOMS: atom_id res chain seq x y z
N MET A 1 1.68 1.69 -37.34
CA MET A 1 1.10 0.33 -37.19
C MET A 1 1.26 -0.23 -35.79
N ASP A 2 2.32 0.09 -35.05
CA ASP A 2 2.57 -0.48 -33.73
C ASP A 2 1.62 0.00 -32.64
N ILE A 3 1.17 1.25 -32.70
CA ILE A 3 0.17 1.79 -31.77
C ILE A 3 -1.16 1.01 -31.89
N LEU A 4 -1.60 0.70 -33.11
CA LEU A 4 -2.84 -0.07 -33.30
C LEU A 4 -2.72 -1.48 -32.72
N LYS A 5 -1.58 -2.15 -32.90
CA LYS A 5 -1.32 -3.48 -32.32
C LYS A 5 -1.34 -3.41 -30.79
N LEU A 6 -0.74 -2.37 -30.21
CA LEU A 6 -0.74 -2.15 -28.77
C LEU A 6 -2.17 -1.94 -28.24
N VAL A 7 -2.98 -1.13 -28.92
CA VAL A 7 -4.39 -0.93 -28.57
C VAL A 7 -5.16 -2.25 -28.62
N LEU A 8 -4.94 -3.09 -29.63
CA LEU A 8 -5.58 -4.41 -29.72
C LEU A 8 -5.20 -5.32 -28.55
N VAL A 9 -3.92 -5.31 -28.12
CA VAL A 9 -3.47 -6.06 -26.92
C VAL A 9 -4.22 -5.56 -25.68
N PHE A 10 -4.37 -4.25 -25.50
CA PHE A 10 -5.16 -3.68 -24.40
C PHE A 10 -6.64 -4.09 -24.48
N CYS A 11 -7.24 -4.10 -25.68
CA CYS A 11 -8.60 -4.59 -25.88
C CYS A 11 -8.77 -6.05 -25.46
N VAL A 12 -7.78 -6.90 -25.73
CA VAL A 12 -7.78 -8.31 -25.27
C VAL A 12 -7.79 -8.38 -23.74
N ILE A 13 -6.93 -7.59 -23.05
CA ILE A 13 -6.91 -7.54 -21.58
C ILE A 13 -8.28 -7.15 -21.04
N ILE A 14 -8.84 -6.04 -21.56
CA ILE A 14 -10.15 -5.53 -21.13
C ILE A 14 -11.26 -6.56 -21.41
N GLY A 15 -11.24 -7.20 -22.57
CA GLY A 15 -12.22 -8.23 -22.94
C GLY A 15 -12.22 -9.44 -22.01
N VAL A 16 -11.02 -9.95 -21.66
CA VAL A 16 -10.87 -11.06 -20.71
C VAL A 16 -11.33 -10.65 -19.30
N MET A 17 -10.99 -9.43 -18.87
CA MET A 17 -11.44 -8.91 -17.58
C MET A 17 -12.95 -8.67 -17.55
N TRP A 18 -13.55 -8.23 -18.64
CA TRP A 18 -15.00 -8.08 -18.75
C TRP A 18 -15.74 -9.42 -18.63
N MET A 19 -15.12 -10.51 -19.10
CA MET A 19 -15.61 -11.88 -18.87
C MET A 19 -15.45 -12.34 -17.40
N LYS A 20 -15.09 -11.45 -16.47
CA LYS A 20 -14.83 -11.75 -15.04
C LYS A 20 -13.79 -12.85 -14.80
N LYS A 21 -12.85 -13.01 -15.73
CA LYS A 21 -11.72 -13.93 -15.57
C LYS A 21 -10.60 -13.29 -14.72
N PRO A 22 -9.80 -14.08 -14.01
CA PRO A 22 -8.71 -13.54 -13.20
C PRO A 22 -7.64 -12.87 -14.07
N MET A 23 -6.97 -11.88 -13.50
CA MET A 23 -6.01 -11.02 -14.23
C MET A 23 -4.86 -11.80 -14.88
N TRP A 24 -4.40 -12.89 -14.26
CA TRP A 24 -3.35 -13.72 -14.87
C TRP A 24 -3.75 -14.30 -16.23
N MET A 25 -5.03 -14.66 -16.41
CA MET A 25 -5.53 -15.11 -17.72
C MET A 25 -5.52 -13.97 -18.75
N ALA A 26 -5.85 -12.75 -18.33
CA ALA A 26 -5.79 -11.59 -19.21
C ALA A 26 -4.35 -11.32 -19.67
N VAL A 27 -3.36 -11.46 -18.76
CA VAL A 27 -1.94 -11.31 -19.10
C VAL A 27 -1.46 -12.40 -20.07
N ILE A 28 -1.85 -13.67 -19.85
CA ILE A 28 -1.52 -14.75 -20.80
C ILE A 28 -2.15 -14.49 -22.16
N ALA A 29 -3.44 -14.13 -22.20
CA ALA A 29 -4.12 -13.84 -23.45
C ALA A 29 -3.48 -12.66 -24.20
N ALA A 30 -3.07 -11.60 -23.49
CA ALA A 30 -2.34 -10.48 -24.03
C ALA A 30 -0.97 -10.89 -24.60
N SER A 31 -0.26 -11.77 -23.89
CA SER A 31 1.04 -12.28 -24.36
C SER A 31 0.88 -13.09 -25.65
N VAL A 32 -0.13 -13.95 -25.70
CA VAL A 32 -0.47 -14.73 -26.91
C VAL A 32 -0.86 -13.78 -28.06
N ALA A 33 -1.72 -12.79 -27.79
CA ALA A 33 -2.11 -11.80 -28.79
C ALA A 33 -0.90 -11.01 -29.31
N THR A 34 0.05 -10.66 -28.43
CA THR A 34 1.29 -9.98 -28.81
C THR A 34 2.11 -10.82 -29.79
N ILE A 35 2.28 -12.12 -29.51
CA ILE A 35 3.03 -13.04 -30.38
C ILE A 35 2.41 -13.04 -31.78
N PHE A 36 1.09 -13.17 -31.89
CA PHE A 36 0.40 -13.20 -33.19
C PHE A 36 0.39 -11.86 -33.90
N LEU A 37 0.10 -10.75 -33.21
CA LEU A 37 0.00 -9.43 -33.82
C LEU A 37 1.34 -8.89 -34.31
N TYR A 38 2.42 -9.25 -33.62
CA TYR A 38 3.77 -8.85 -34.03
C TYR A 38 4.47 -9.88 -34.90
N GLY A 39 3.84 -11.04 -35.15
CA GLY A 39 4.40 -12.09 -36.01
C GLY A 39 5.70 -12.68 -35.46
N LEU A 40 5.79 -12.83 -34.13
CA LEU A 40 7.01 -13.36 -33.51
C LEU A 40 7.16 -14.83 -33.82
N SER A 41 8.39 -15.23 -34.21
CA SER A 41 8.69 -16.65 -34.37
C SER A 41 8.62 -17.39 -33.03
N PRO A 42 8.30 -18.69 -33.03
CA PRO A 42 8.22 -19.49 -31.80
C PRO A 42 9.49 -19.41 -30.95
N ASP A 43 10.65 -19.40 -31.57
CA ASP A 43 11.93 -19.28 -30.87
C ASP A 43 12.08 -17.94 -30.16
N VAL A 44 11.72 -16.84 -30.80
CA VAL A 44 11.75 -15.50 -30.21
C VAL A 44 10.75 -15.39 -29.07
N ALA A 45 9.55 -15.96 -29.23
CA ALA A 45 8.52 -15.96 -28.20
C ALA A 45 8.96 -16.74 -26.96
N VAL A 46 9.44 -17.97 -27.14
CA VAL A 46 9.92 -18.82 -26.02
C VAL A 46 11.13 -18.18 -25.34
N HIS A 47 12.11 -17.72 -26.10
CA HIS A 47 13.28 -17.07 -25.54
C HIS A 47 12.92 -15.79 -24.78
N GLY A 48 11.99 -15.00 -25.30
CA GLY A 48 11.46 -13.80 -24.65
C GLY A 48 10.76 -14.12 -23.30
N ILE A 49 9.93 -15.16 -23.26
CA ILE A 49 9.26 -15.62 -22.05
C ILE A 49 10.27 -16.08 -20.99
N ILE A 50 11.22 -16.95 -21.39
CA ILE A 50 12.26 -17.46 -20.48
C ILE A 50 13.11 -16.29 -19.95
N LYS A 51 13.60 -15.42 -20.82
CA LYS A 51 14.41 -14.24 -20.46
C LYS A 51 13.63 -13.31 -19.54
N GLY A 52 12.35 -13.07 -19.81
CA GLY A 52 11.49 -12.24 -18.96
C GLY A 52 11.26 -12.88 -17.59
N ALA A 53 10.98 -14.17 -17.53
CA ALA A 53 10.74 -14.91 -16.28
C ALA A 53 11.99 -15.01 -15.41
N THR A 54 13.18 -15.13 -16.02
CA THR A 54 14.46 -15.27 -15.31
C THR A 54 15.21 -13.93 -15.14
N ALA A 55 14.66 -12.84 -15.65
CA ALA A 55 15.27 -11.52 -15.49
C ALA A 55 15.42 -11.18 -14.00
N ARG A 56 16.57 -10.63 -13.65
CA ARG A 56 16.85 -10.22 -12.26
C ARG A 56 15.74 -9.35 -11.68
N ALA A 57 15.25 -8.37 -12.45
CA ALA A 57 14.16 -7.50 -12.03
C ALA A 57 12.87 -8.28 -11.71
N THR A 58 12.53 -9.30 -12.52
CA THR A 58 11.35 -10.15 -12.27
C THR A 58 11.51 -10.95 -10.99
N VAL A 59 12.68 -11.59 -10.80
CA VAL A 59 12.96 -12.38 -9.60
C VAL A 59 12.96 -11.49 -8.36
N GLU A 60 13.62 -10.35 -8.39
CA GLU A 60 13.62 -9.38 -7.29
C GLU A 60 12.21 -8.92 -6.95
N THR A 61 11.37 -8.62 -7.96
CA THR A 61 9.97 -8.22 -7.76
C THR A 61 9.18 -9.32 -7.07
N LEU A 62 9.32 -10.58 -7.51
CA LEU A 62 8.63 -11.71 -6.88
C LEU A 62 9.08 -11.94 -5.43
N VAL A 63 10.40 -11.83 -5.16
CA VAL A 63 10.94 -11.94 -3.80
C VAL A 63 10.41 -10.84 -2.90
N VAL A 64 10.38 -9.59 -3.36
CA VAL A 64 9.81 -8.46 -2.62
C VAL A 64 8.33 -8.70 -2.32
N PHE A 65 7.56 -9.08 -3.31
CA PHE A 65 6.13 -9.38 -3.17
C PHE A 65 5.85 -10.45 -2.13
N TYR A 66 6.56 -11.57 -2.24
CA TYR A 66 6.42 -12.67 -1.30
C TYR A 66 6.79 -12.23 0.12
N SER A 67 7.92 -11.54 0.26
CA SER A 67 8.42 -11.08 1.56
C SER A 67 7.46 -10.11 2.23
N ILE A 68 6.95 -9.11 1.49
CA ILE A 68 5.97 -8.14 2.01
C ILE A 68 4.67 -8.85 2.41
N THR A 69 4.16 -9.75 1.57
CA THR A 69 2.94 -10.50 1.87
C THR A 69 3.12 -11.40 3.10
N PHE A 70 4.30 -11.99 3.26
CA PHE A 70 4.62 -12.81 4.42
C PHE A 70 4.69 -11.99 5.70
N LEU A 71 5.44 -10.87 5.70
CA LEU A 71 5.50 -9.94 6.84
C LEU A 71 4.10 -9.44 7.22
N GLN A 72 3.29 -9.06 6.24
CA GLN A 72 1.91 -8.65 6.44
C GLN A 72 1.09 -9.72 7.17
N ARG A 73 1.12 -10.97 6.70
CA ARG A 73 0.40 -12.07 7.35
C ARG A 73 0.86 -12.32 8.78
N MET A 74 2.17 -12.17 9.07
CA MET A 74 2.69 -12.23 10.42
C MET A 74 2.10 -11.13 11.31
N MET A 75 2.05 -9.90 10.82
CA MET A 75 1.49 -8.76 11.53
C MET A 75 -0.03 -8.89 11.76
N GLU A 76 -0.77 -9.42 10.78
CA GLU A 76 -2.19 -9.73 10.90
C GLU A 76 -2.44 -10.80 11.99
N LYS A 77 -1.66 -11.88 11.96
CA LYS A 77 -1.77 -12.97 12.95
C LYS A 77 -1.50 -12.50 14.38
N ARG A 78 -0.61 -11.53 14.56
CA ARG A 78 -0.30 -10.89 15.85
C ARG A 78 -1.28 -9.79 16.24
N LYS A 79 -2.32 -9.55 15.43
CA LYS A 79 -3.31 -8.48 15.63
C LYS A 79 -2.70 -7.09 15.72
N ASN A 80 -1.52 -6.87 15.11
CA ASN A 80 -0.83 -5.59 15.15
C ASN A 80 -1.71 -4.46 14.62
N LEU A 81 -2.50 -4.73 13.60
CA LEU A 81 -3.42 -3.76 13.00
C LEU A 81 -4.50 -3.30 14.01
N SER A 82 -5.13 -4.26 14.68
CA SER A 82 -6.14 -3.99 15.71
C SER A 82 -5.53 -3.30 16.94
N ASN A 83 -4.33 -3.71 17.34
CA ASN A 83 -3.63 -3.11 18.47
C ASN A 83 -3.19 -1.68 18.17
N ALA A 84 -2.71 -1.39 16.95
CA ALA A 84 -2.41 -0.04 16.51
C ALA A 84 -3.64 0.87 16.55
N GLN A 85 -4.80 0.35 16.15
CA GLN A 85 -6.06 1.06 16.24
C GLN A 85 -6.42 1.44 17.68
N VAL A 86 -6.40 0.45 18.59
CA VAL A 86 -6.70 0.68 20.01
C VAL A 86 -5.74 1.71 20.60
N ALA A 87 -4.45 1.59 20.27
CA ALA A 87 -3.43 2.52 20.72
C ALA A 87 -3.68 3.95 20.24
N MET A 88 -4.01 4.12 18.95
CA MET A 88 -4.27 5.44 18.37
C MET A 88 -5.50 6.11 18.99
N ASN A 89 -6.57 5.36 19.18
CA ASN A 89 -7.79 5.86 19.82
C ASN A 89 -7.51 6.32 21.25
N GLY A 90 -6.76 5.53 22.03
CA GLY A 90 -6.42 5.88 23.40
C GLY A 90 -5.42 7.04 23.53
N LEU A 91 -4.51 7.19 22.55
CA LEU A 91 -3.50 8.26 22.57
C LEU A 91 -4.09 9.63 22.25
N PHE A 92 -4.83 9.71 21.15
CA PHE A 92 -5.20 10.99 20.57
C PHE A 92 -6.57 11.46 21.03
N ASN A 93 -7.47 10.56 21.38
CA ASN A 93 -8.84 10.87 21.78
C ASN A 93 -9.44 12.02 20.95
N ASN A 94 -9.28 11.91 19.63
CA ASN A 94 -9.60 12.98 18.69
C ASN A 94 -10.13 12.37 17.38
N ASN A 95 -11.39 12.64 17.09
CA ASN A 95 -12.09 12.12 15.93
C ASN A 95 -11.40 12.47 14.59
N ARG A 96 -10.81 13.65 14.47
CA ARG A 96 -10.08 14.06 13.26
C ARG A 96 -8.84 13.21 13.04
N VAL A 97 -8.10 12.92 14.12
CA VAL A 97 -6.93 12.03 14.08
C VAL A 97 -7.36 10.60 13.77
N ASN A 98 -8.41 10.13 14.42
CA ASN A 98 -8.93 8.78 14.19
C ASN A 98 -9.44 8.61 12.75
N ALA A 99 -10.07 9.63 12.17
CA ALA A 99 -10.55 9.61 10.79
C ALA A 99 -9.44 9.74 9.74
N SER A 100 -8.26 10.25 10.08
CA SER A 100 -7.17 10.53 9.13
C SER A 100 -5.89 9.74 9.38
N ILE A 101 -5.26 9.93 10.54
CA ILE A 101 -3.97 9.33 10.85
C ILE A 101 -4.07 7.82 11.01
N VAL A 102 -5.18 7.32 11.60
CA VAL A 102 -5.37 5.88 11.76
C VAL A 102 -5.46 5.18 10.40
N PRO A 103 -6.35 5.56 9.46
CA PRO A 103 -6.36 4.97 8.12
C PRO A 103 -5.04 5.13 7.36
N PHE A 104 -4.36 6.27 7.50
CA PHE A 104 -3.06 6.51 6.90
C PHE A 104 -1.99 5.52 7.40
N LEU A 105 -1.83 5.37 8.70
CA LEU A 105 -0.86 4.45 9.29
C LEU A 105 -1.20 2.99 8.97
N LEU A 106 -2.48 2.63 9.07
CA LEU A 106 -2.92 1.30 8.68
C LEU A 106 -2.77 1.06 7.18
N GLY A 107 -2.91 2.10 6.37
CA GLY A 107 -2.65 2.08 4.94
C GLY A 107 -1.20 1.81 4.56
N MET A 108 -0.23 2.04 5.45
CA MET A 108 1.18 1.63 5.22
C MET A 108 1.34 0.10 5.15
N LEU A 109 0.35 -0.64 5.66
CA LEU A 109 0.26 -2.09 5.50
C LEU A 109 -0.49 -2.41 4.21
N PRO A 110 0.14 -3.02 3.21
CA PRO A 110 -0.49 -3.34 1.93
C PRO A 110 -1.44 -4.54 2.07
N ALA A 111 -2.49 -4.40 2.89
CA ALA A 111 -3.49 -5.42 3.17
C ALA A 111 -4.87 -5.01 2.68
N ALA A 112 -5.54 -5.90 1.95
CA ALA A 112 -6.94 -5.69 1.56
C ALA A 112 -7.88 -5.57 2.78
N SER A 113 -7.56 -6.29 3.86
CA SER A 113 -8.27 -6.24 5.15
C SER A 113 -8.23 -4.87 5.83
N THR A 114 -7.26 -4.02 5.49
CA THR A 114 -7.11 -2.69 6.08
C THR A 114 -8.37 -1.83 5.91
N VAL A 115 -9.03 -1.89 4.75
CA VAL A 115 -10.28 -1.13 4.51
C VAL A 115 -11.38 -1.58 5.46
N LEU A 116 -11.52 -2.90 5.66
CA LEU A 116 -12.54 -3.48 6.53
C LEU A 116 -12.32 -3.07 8.00
N ILE A 117 -11.08 -2.88 8.41
CA ILE A 117 -10.72 -2.47 9.76
C ILE A 117 -10.87 -0.95 9.94
N CYS A 118 -10.43 -0.16 8.96
CA CYS A 118 -10.53 1.31 9.02
C CYS A 118 -11.97 1.82 8.93
N GLY A 119 -12.82 1.16 8.13
CA GLY A 119 -14.19 1.60 7.88
C GLY A 119 -15.01 1.88 9.14
N PRO A 120 -15.15 0.92 10.07
CA PRO A 120 -15.87 1.12 11.33
C PRO A 120 -15.30 2.26 12.19
N ILE A 121 -13.96 2.41 12.22
CA ILE A 121 -13.30 3.46 13.01
C ILE A 121 -13.64 4.84 12.47
N VAL A 122 -13.47 5.01 11.15
CA VAL A 122 -13.78 6.28 10.51
C VAL A 122 -15.24 6.60 10.66
N ARG A 123 -16.13 5.63 10.43
CA ARG A 123 -17.57 5.81 10.58
C ARG A 123 -17.95 6.29 12.00
N GLU A 124 -17.36 5.67 13.03
CA GLU A 124 -17.60 6.09 14.43
C GLU A 124 -17.06 7.50 14.69
N SER A 125 -15.87 7.81 14.16
CA SER A 125 -15.23 9.11 14.34
C SER A 125 -15.96 10.27 13.64
N VAL A 126 -16.73 9.98 12.60
CA VAL A 126 -17.43 11.01 11.81
C VAL A 126 -18.96 10.97 11.96
N LYS A 127 -19.49 10.13 12.83
CA LYS A 127 -20.94 9.94 12.99
C LYS A 127 -21.70 11.22 13.36
N ASP A 128 -21.08 12.09 14.17
CA ASP A 128 -21.65 13.35 14.65
C ASP A 128 -21.25 14.55 13.76
N SER A 129 -20.75 14.29 12.56
CA SER A 129 -20.43 15.33 11.58
C SER A 129 -21.61 15.56 10.61
N ASP A 130 -21.56 16.67 9.88
CA ASP A 130 -22.49 16.98 8.79
C ASP A 130 -22.16 16.29 7.45
N LEU A 131 -21.25 15.29 7.48
CA LEU A 131 -20.80 14.55 6.31
C LEU A 131 -21.85 13.52 5.88
N SER A 132 -22.15 13.52 4.59
CA SER A 132 -23.01 12.49 3.97
C SER A 132 -22.36 11.11 4.01
N VAL A 133 -23.18 10.03 3.92
CA VAL A 133 -22.67 8.64 3.93
C VAL A 133 -21.60 8.38 2.86
N PRO A 134 -21.75 8.86 1.60
CA PRO A 134 -20.68 8.75 0.60
C PRO A 134 -19.38 9.47 1.01
N GLU A 135 -19.46 10.67 1.61
CA GLU A 135 -18.27 11.40 2.08
C GLU A 135 -17.57 10.65 3.22
N GLN A 136 -18.31 10.05 4.15
CA GLN A 136 -17.75 9.20 5.21
C GLN A 136 -16.99 8.00 4.65
N ALA A 137 -17.54 7.34 3.62
CA ALA A 137 -16.86 6.25 2.91
C ALA A 137 -15.61 6.76 2.17
N CYS A 138 -15.67 7.94 1.55
CA CYS A 138 -14.54 8.57 0.89
C CYS A 138 -13.39 8.86 1.85
N ILE A 139 -13.65 9.31 3.07
CA ILE A 139 -12.61 9.60 4.08
C ILE A 139 -11.76 8.35 4.34
N THR A 140 -12.39 7.20 4.56
CA THR A 140 -11.67 5.94 4.80
C THR A 140 -10.72 5.60 3.65
N SER A 141 -11.21 5.69 2.43
CA SER A 141 -10.42 5.40 1.23
C SER A 141 -9.34 6.46 1.02
N TYR A 142 -9.67 7.73 1.14
CA TYR A 142 -8.78 8.85 0.89
C TYR A 142 -7.51 8.81 1.75
N PHE A 143 -7.65 8.80 3.07
CA PHE A 143 -6.50 8.84 3.96
C PHE A 143 -5.67 7.55 3.93
N ARG A 144 -6.31 6.41 3.74
CA ARG A 144 -5.61 5.15 3.57
C ARG A 144 -4.71 5.14 2.34
N HIS A 145 -5.19 5.68 1.22
CA HIS A 145 -4.45 5.67 -0.03
C HIS A 145 -3.32 6.71 -0.11
N ILE A 146 -3.25 7.66 0.82
CA ILE A 146 -2.11 8.59 0.89
C ILE A 146 -0.79 7.82 1.09
N SER A 147 -0.78 6.77 1.89
CA SER A 147 0.41 5.94 2.11
C SER A 147 0.88 5.21 0.85
N GLU A 148 -0.02 4.88 -0.07
CA GLU A 148 0.31 4.22 -1.33
C GLU A 148 1.12 5.12 -2.28
N ALA A 149 1.12 6.43 -2.04
CA ALA A 149 1.85 7.38 -2.86
C ALA A 149 3.37 7.38 -2.61
N PHE A 150 3.83 6.89 -1.46
CA PHE A 150 5.25 7.02 -1.11
C PHE A 150 5.87 5.80 -0.44
N VAL A 151 5.07 4.87 0.08
CA VAL A 151 5.60 3.71 0.81
C VAL A 151 6.12 2.65 -0.18
N PRO A 152 7.43 2.33 -0.19
CA PRO A 152 8.03 1.46 -1.21
C PRO A 152 7.68 -0.02 -1.07
N THR A 153 6.89 -0.39 -0.07
CA THR A 153 6.30 -1.73 0.06
C THR A 153 5.12 -1.95 -0.89
N TYR A 154 4.60 -0.86 -1.50
CA TYR A 154 3.62 -1.00 -2.56
C TYR A 154 4.28 -1.37 -3.88
N THR A 155 3.74 -2.37 -4.53
CA THR A 155 4.28 -2.92 -5.77
C THR A 155 4.41 -1.91 -6.88
N SER A 156 3.44 -1.03 -7.03
CA SER A 156 3.46 0.02 -8.05
C SER A 156 4.69 0.92 -7.92
N ILE A 157 5.06 1.28 -6.70
CA ILE A 157 6.25 2.08 -6.41
C ILE A 157 7.51 1.27 -6.66
N PHE A 158 7.53 -0.01 -6.22
CA PHE A 158 8.67 -0.87 -6.44
C PHE A 158 8.95 -1.08 -7.94
N ILE A 159 7.91 -1.32 -8.75
CA ILE A 159 8.05 -1.43 -10.21
C ILE A 159 8.51 -0.11 -10.81
N ALA A 160 7.91 1.02 -10.39
CA ALA A 160 8.32 2.34 -10.88
C ALA A 160 9.80 2.63 -10.60
N LEU A 161 10.28 2.32 -9.39
CA LEU A 161 11.70 2.45 -9.04
C LEU A 161 12.58 1.51 -9.87
N GLY A 162 12.13 0.27 -10.13
CA GLY A 162 12.85 -0.68 -10.98
C GLY A 162 13.06 -0.19 -12.42
N ILE A 163 12.05 0.50 -12.98
CA ILE A 163 12.14 1.09 -14.33
C ILE A 163 13.20 2.21 -14.40
N THR A 164 13.52 2.85 -13.27
CA THR A 164 14.57 3.89 -13.24
C THR A 164 16.00 3.33 -13.33
N GLU A 165 16.15 2.01 -13.39
CA GLU A 165 17.47 1.34 -13.50
C GLU A 165 18.47 1.80 -12.42
N GLY A 166 17.99 2.07 -11.21
CA GLY A 166 18.79 2.51 -10.08
C GLY A 166 19.12 4.01 -10.05
N ARG A 167 18.63 4.81 -11.01
CA ARG A 167 18.85 6.28 -11.03
C ARG A 167 18.16 6.98 -9.87
N VAL A 168 17.08 6.41 -9.35
CA VAL A 168 16.33 6.92 -8.20
C VAL A 168 16.33 5.86 -7.10
N SER A 169 16.90 6.20 -5.94
CA SER A 169 16.82 5.31 -4.78
C SER A 169 15.44 5.39 -4.11
N ALA A 170 15.03 4.32 -3.43
CA ALA A 170 13.78 4.31 -2.69
C ALA A 170 13.73 5.43 -1.63
N GLY A 171 14.87 5.71 -0.98
CA GLY A 171 14.98 6.79 -0.01
C GLY A 171 14.76 8.17 -0.64
N THR A 172 15.41 8.45 -1.78
CA THR A 172 15.21 9.70 -2.53
C THR A 172 13.75 9.87 -2.95
N PHE A 173 13.13 8.79 -3.43
CA PHE A 173 11.73 8.80 -3.83
C PHE A 173 10.81 9.15 -2.64
N ILE A 174 10.98 8.47 -1.49
CA ILE A 174 10.18 8.75 -0.28
C ILE A 174 10.28 10.23 0.10
N LEU A 175 11.50 10.78 0.18
CA LEU A 175 11.71 12.17 0.55
C LEU A 175 11.09 13.15 -0.46
N ALA A 176 11.21 12.87 -1.75
CA ALA A 176 10.63 13.68 -2.81
C ALA A 176 9.08 13.68 -2.79
N MET A 177 8.45 12.62 -2.27
CA MET A 177 7.00 12.51 -2.17
C MET A 177 6.41 13.15 -0.90
N LEU A 178 7.21 13.51 0.11
CA LEU A 178 6.71 14.13 1.34
C LEU A 178 5.90 15.42 1.11
N PRO A 179 6.30 16.36 0.23
CA PRO A 179 5.48 17.53 -0.06
C PRO A 179 4.09 17.18 -0.62
N MET A 180 4.01 16.14 -1.47
CA MET A 180 2.73 15.67 -2.00
C MET A 180 1.87 15.06 -0.88
N VAL A 181 2.46 14.26 0.02
CA VAL A 181 1.76 13.72 1.19
C VAL A 181 1.20 14.85 2.05
N ALA A 182 2.00 15.88 2.32
CA ALA A 182 1.54 17.06 3.07
C ALA A 182 0.38 17.79 2.36
N ALA A 183 0.47 17.95 1.04
CA ALA A 183 -0.60 18.55 0.24
C ALA A 183 -1.89 17.72 0.29
N LEU A 184 -1.79 16.39 0.19
CA LEU A 184 -2.95 15.49 0.30
C LEU A 184 -3.60 15.59 1.68
N PHE A 185 -2.81 15.65 2.77
CA PHE A 185 -3.36 15.89 4.11
C PHE A 185 -4.04 17.25 4.22
N ALA A 186 -3.46 18.31 3.64
CA ALA A 186 -4.06 19.64 3.63
C ALA A 186 -5.39 19.66 2.88
N VAL A 187 -5.47 19.01 1.72
CA VAL A 187 -6.71 18.86 0.95
C VAL A 187 -7.74 18.08 1.76
N GLY A 188 -7.36 16.94 2.34
CA GLY A 188 -8.25 16.15 3.20
C GLY A 188 -8.76 16.92 4.42
N TRP A 189 -7.92 17.78 5.00
CA TRP A 189 -8.32 18.68 6.07
C TRP A 189 -9.38 19.70 5.59
N ILE A 190 -9.14 20.36 4.47
CA ILE A 190 -10.03 21.41 3.94
C ILE A 190 -11.40 20.83 3.59
N PHE A 191 -11.46 19.70 2.92
CA PHE A 191 -12.72 19.14 2.43
C PHE A 191 -13.48 18.32 3.46
N TYR A 192 -12.78 17.60 4.34
CA TYR A 192 -13.40 16.63 5.24
C TYR A 192 -13.19 16.96 6.73
N LEU A 193 -11.95 16.99 7.20
CA LEU A 193 -11.67 16.96 8.63
C LEU A 193 -12.12 18.19 9.39
N ARG A 194 -12.15 19.36 8.76
CA ARG A 194 -12.67 20.59 9.42
C ARG A 194 -14.13 20.48 9.82
N ARG A 195 -14.89 19.63 9.16
CA ARG A 195 -16.32 19.36 9.40
C ARG A 195 -16.52 18.28 10.47
N VAL A 196 -15.48 17.55 10.87
CA VAL A 196 -15.51 16.50 11.89
C VAL A 196 -15.28 17.15 13.27
N PRO A 197 -16.14 16.90 14.28
CA PRO A 197 -15.91 17.36 15.65
C PRO A 197 -14.62 16.75 16.21
N LYS A 198 -13.91 17.47 17.08
CA LYS A 198 -12.66 16.96 17.67
C LYS A 198 -12.92 15.92 18.76
N ASP A 199 -13.91 16.16 19.59
CA ASP A 199 -14.16 15.39 20.78
C ASP A 199 -14.74 14.02 20.44
N THR A 200 -14.22 12.97 21.06
CA THR A 200 -14.72 11.61 20.90
C THR A 200 -15.80 11.25 21.91
N GLY A 201 -15.94 12.03 22.96
CA GLY A 201 -16.79 11.71 24.13
C GLY A 201 -16.32 10.48 24.92
N MET A 202 -15.16 9.92 24.59
CA MET A 202 -14.60 8.73 25.27
C MET A 202 -13.50 9.14 26.24
N VAL A 203 -13.46 8.45 27.40
CA VAL A 203 -12.36 8.57 28.35
C VAL A 203 -11.45 7.35 28.16
N PRO A 204 -10.16 7.53 27.90
CA PRO A 204 -9.22 6.41 27.77
C PRO A 204 -9.12 5.60 29.07
N ASP A 205 -9.25 4.28 28.98
CA ASP A 205 -9.23 3.36 30.14
C ASP A 205 -7.82 3.16 30.72
N GLN A 206 -6.77 3.47 29.96
CA GLN A 206 -5.39 3.20 30.32
C GLN A 206 -4.53 4.49 30.23
N PRO A 207 -3.42 4.55 30.96
CA PRO A 207 -2.51 5.69 30.89
C PRO A 207 -1.86 5.78 29.50
N LYS A 208 -1.53 7.00 29.05
CA LYS A 208 -0.94 7.25 27.72
C LYS A 208 0.31 6.41 27.44
N GLY A 209 1.12 6.10 28.46
CA GLY A 209 2.30 5.24 28.34
C GLY A 209 2.00 3.83 27.85
N TYR A 210 0.87 3.26 28.27
CA TYR A 210 0.39 1.97 27.78
C TYR A 210 0.11 2.02 26.27
N TYR A 211 -0.61 3.03 25.82
CA TYR A 211 -0.96 3.19 24.41
C TYR A 211 0.26 3.48 23.53
N TRP A 212 1.23 4.25 24.01
CA TRP A 212 2.50 4.45 23.29
C TRP A 212 3.28 3.14 23.11
N LYS A 213 3.36 2.33 24.16
CA LYS A 213 3.99 1.01 24.09
C LYS A 213 3.26 0.09 23.09
N LEU A 214 1.93 0.06 23.18
CA LEU A 214 1.11 -0.75 22.28
C LEU A 214 1.26 -0.31 20.82
N LEU A 215 1.29 1.00 20.57
CA LEU A 215 1.51 1.55 19.21
C LEU A 215 2.91 1.15 18.70
N ALA A 216 3.95 1.38 19.49
CA ALA A 216 5.31 1.01 19.12
C ALA A 216 5.44 -0.48 18.78
N GLN A 217 4.84 -1.36 19.61
CA GLN A 217 4.83 -2.80 19.36
C GLN A 217 4.04 -3.19 18.10
N SER A 218 3.09 -2.38 17.70
CA SER A 218 2.23 -2.67 16.55
C SER A 218 2.84 -2.24 15.22
N ILE A 219 3.56 -1.11 15.19
CA ILE A 219 4.06 -0.51 13.95
C ILE A 219 5.58 -0.62 13.75
N TRP A 220 6.31 -1.18 14.74
CA TRP A 220 7.78 -1.20 14.72
C TRP A 220 8.38 -1.81 13.43
N ALA A 221 7.77 -2.87 12.90
CA ALA A 221 8.28 -3.53 11.71
C ALA A 221 8.22 -2.63 10.47
N ILE A 222 7.15 -1.82 10.34
CA ILE A 222 7.00 -0.85 9.25
C ILE A 222 7.99 0.30 9.45
N ALA A 223 8.05 0.85 10.67
CA ALA A 223 8.95 1.93 11.01
C ALA A 223 10.42 1.53 10.79
N LEU A 224 10.79 0.31 11.20
CA LEU A 224 12.12 -0.25 10.98
C LEU A 224 12.41 -0.47 9.49
N THR A 225 11.44 -1.01 8.72
CA THR A 225 11.62 -1.18 7.27
C THR A 225 11.91 0.16 6.59
N ILE A 226 11.14 1.20 6.90
CA ILE A 226 11.34 2.54 6.34
C ILE A 226 12.68 3.12 6.81
N ALA A 227 13.03 2.97 8.08
CA ALA A 227 14.31 3.45 8.63
C ALA A 227 15.52 2.75 7.96
N LEU A 228 15.44 1.44 7.75
CA LEU A 228 16.51 0.68 7.06
C LEU A 228 16.70 1.13 5.61
N ILE A 229 15.60 1.45 4.92
CA ILE A 229 15.67 1.97 3.54
C ILE A 229 16.23 3.39 3.53
N LEU A 230 15.80 4.28 4.43
CA LEU A 230 16.19 5.69 4.44
C LEU A 230 17.63 5.89 4.95
N ILE A 231 18.00 5.21 6.03
CA ILE A 231 19.27 5.44 6.72
C ILE A 231 20.39 4.62 6.09
N PHE A 232 20.13 3.34 5.81
CA PHE A 232 21.14 2.40 5.32
C PHE A 232 21.07 2.16 3.82
N ASN A 233 20.12 2.79 3.12
CA ASN A 233 19.91 2.61 1.67
C ASN A 233 19.73 1.14 1.27
N LEU A 234 19.19 0.33 2.18
CA LEU A 234 18.98 -1.09 1.90
C LEU A 234 17.89 -1.29 0.84
N PRO A 235 18.05 -2.32 -0.03
CA PRO A 235 16.98 -2.69 -0.94
C PRO A 235 15.75 -3.14 -0.15
N VAL A 236 14.55 -2.87 -0.69
CA VAL A 236 13.27 -3.13 -0.02
C VAL A 236 13.16 -4.56 0.48
N TRP A 237 13.57 -5.56 -0.34
CA TRP A 237 13.56 -6.96 0.05
C TRP A 237 14.45 -7.25 1.25
N GLY A 238 15.65 -6.64 1.31
CA GLY A 238 16.59 -6.83 2.43
C GLY A 238 16.02 -6.25 3.73
N ALA A 239 15.48 -5.02 3.70
CA ALA A 239 14.84 -4.39 4.85
C ALA A 239 13.67 -5.22 5.39
N VAL A 240 12.82 -5.74 4.48
CA VAL A 240 11.67 -6.58 4.86
C VAL A 240 12.11 -7.90 5.46
N TRP A 241 13.13 -8.57 4.89
CA TRP A 241 13.66 -9.82 5.45
C TRP A 241 14.25 -9.65 6.85
N ILE A 242 14.96 -8.56 7.11
CA ILE A 242 15.43 -8.23 8.48
C ILE A 242 14.23 -8.15 9.43
N CYS A 243 13.17 -7.44 9.03
CA CYS A 243 11.97 -7.33 9.86
C CYS A 243 11.26 -8.68 10.05
N ILE A 244 11.24 -9.56 9.05
CA ILE A 244 10.69 -10.91 9.17
C ILE A 244 11.48 -11.71 10.21
N LEU A 245 12.80 -11.74 10.08
CA LEU A 245 13.69 -12.47 11.01
C LEU A 245 13.49 -11.99 12.45
N LEU A 246 13.49 -10.67 12.67
CA LEU A 246 13.25 -10.09 14.00
C LEU A 246 11.81 -10.32 14.51
N ASN A 247 10.88 -10.64 13.64
CA ASN A 247 9.52 -10.98 14.03
C ASN A 247 9.36 -12.46 14.40
N VAL A 248 10.28 -13.34 14.00
CA VAL A 248 10.22 -14.77 14.34
C VAL A 248 10.72 -15.01 15.76
N PHE A 249 11.67 -14.24 16.21
CA PHE A 249 12.24 -14.28 17.56
C PHE A 249 11.59 -13.23 18.47
#